data_2679bd2ad44bda8e2ec46c065f59fa92
#
_entry.id   2679bd2ad44bda8e2ec46c065f59fa92
#
_cell.length_a   1.000
_cell.length_b   1.000
_cell.length_c   1.000
_cell.angle_alpha   90.00
_cell.angle_beta   90.00
_cell.angle_gamma   90.00
#
_symmetry.space_group_name_H-M   'P 1'
#
loop_
_entity.id
_entity.type
_entity.pdbx_description
1 polymer ?
#
loop_
_entity_poly.entity_id
_entity_poly.type
_entity_poly.pdbx_seq_one_letter_code
_entity_poly.pdbx_strand_id
1 'polypeptide(L)'
;MDKKDNVKQTDYGYEITWVSEETYGGKILVFDKITKTDFWFNSKTEKCWFVNNGEFLFKWIDTNTGQLFEKQAAEGTTFISKPLMPCAIDCRNVGSITEVNNGSNDDHNIVIKKDNY
;
A
#
# COMPACT_ATOMS: atom_id res chain seq x y z
N MET A 1 0.58 -7.47 24.35
CA MET A 1 1.40 -6.63 23.47
C MET A 1 0.96 -5.17 23.59
N ASP A 2 1.92 -4.28 23.67
CA ASP A 2 1.62 -2.85 23.68
C ASP A 2 1.12 -2.44 22.29
N LYS A 3 -0.02 -1.76 22.22
CA LYS A 3 -0.60 -1.30 20.95
C LYS A 3 0.33 -0.37 20.17
N LYS A 4 1.19 0.36 20.86
CA LYS A 4 2.14 1.28 20.23
C LYS A 4 3.15 0.56 19.35
N ASP A 5 3.50 -0.68 19.69
CA ASP A 5 4.48 -1.44 18.92
C ASP A 5 3.94 -1.89 17.58
N ASN A 6 2.61 -1.89 17.42
CA ASN A 6 1.96 -2.33 16.19
C ASN A 6 1.62 -1.17 15.25
N VAL A 7 1.76 0.07 15.71
CA VAL A 7 1.34 1.24 14.96
C VAL A 7 2.55 2.02 14.49
N LYS A 8 2.60 2.29 13.19
CA LYS A 8 3.65 3.08 12.56
C LYS A 8 3.02 4.31 11.93
N GLN A 9 3.53 5.49 12.28
CA GLN A 9 3.09 6.74 11.66
C GLN A 9 3.64 6.84 10.24
N THR A 10 2.81 7.33 9.33
CA THR A 10 3.16 7.51 7.93
C THR A 10 2.78 8.91 7.46
N ASP A 11 3.18 9.27 6.25
CA ASP A 11 2.80 10.57 5.66
C ASP A 11 1.31 10.69 5.37
N TYR A 12 0.60 9.56 5.26
CA TYR A 12 -0.83 9.56 4.94
C TYR A 12 -1.74 9.28 6.14
N GLY A 13 -1.16 8.91 7.27
CA GLY A 13 -1.89 8.56 8.48
C GLY A 13 -1.09 7.58 9.31
N TYR A 14 -1.50 6.32 9.33
CA TYR A 14 -0.76 5.31 10.08
C TYR A 14 -1.07 3.91 9.57
N GLU A 15 -0.20 2.96 9.95
CA GLU A 15 -0.36 1.54 9.65
C GLU A 15 -0.48 0.77 10.96
N ILE A 16 -1.37 -0.21 10.98
CA ILE A 16 -1.49 -1.15 12.09
C ILE A 16 -1.09 -2.52 11.57
N THR A 17 0.01 -3.08 12.11
CA THR A 17 0.40 -4.45 11.78
C THR A 17 -0.30 -5.40 12.73
N TRP A 18 -1.18 -6.25 12.21
CA TRP A 18 -1.95 -7.18 13.04
C TRP A 18 -1.41 -8.61 13.01
N VAL A 19 -0.58 -8.93 12.02
CA VAL A 19 0.17 -10.19 11.99
C VAL A 19 1.44 -9.99 11.17
N SER A 20 2.54 -10.58 11.63
CA SER A 20 3.82 -10.51 10.91
C SER A 20 4.59 -11.80 11.19
N GLU A 21 4.59 -12.68 10.20
CA GLU A 21 5.28 -13.97 10.24
C GLU A 21 6.23 -14.05 9.07
N GLU A 22 7.05 -15.09 9.04
CA GLU A 22 8.09 -15.23 8.03
C GLU A 22 7.50 -15.31 6.61
N THR A 23 6.37 -16.00 6.47
CA THR A 23 5.77 -16.27 5.16
C THR A 23 4.45 -15.58 4.91
N TYR A 24 3.94 -14.83 5.89
CA TYR A 24 2.72 -14.06 5.72
C TYR A 24 2.66 -12.91 6.71
N GLY A 25 1.89 -11.90 6.36
CA GLY A 25 1.66 -10.76 7.23
C GLY A 25 0.36 -10.06 6.88
N GLY A 26 -0.05 -9.16 7.77
CA GLY A 26 -1.25 -8.37 7.58
C GLY A 26 -1.11 -7.02 8.24
N LYS A 27 -1.65 -6.01 7.56
CA LYS A 27 -1.66 -4.64 8.03
C LYS A 27 -3.00 -3.99 7.71
N ILE A 28 -3.31 -2.93 8.44
CA ILE A 28 -4.35 -2.00 8.05
C ILE A 28 -3.67 -0.67 7.78
N LEU A 29 -3.86 -0.14 6.57
CA LEU A 29 -3.35 1.17 6.18
C LEU A 29 -4.48 2.16 6.41
N VAL A 30 -4.27 3.12 7.31
CA VAL A 30 -5.28 4.13 7.63
C VAL A 30 -4.87 5.44 7.01
N PHE A 31 -5.73 5.96 6.13
CA PHE A 31 -5.54 7.25 5.47
C PHE A 31 -6.45 8.26 6.15
N ASP A 32 -5.85 9.17 6.92
CA ASP A 32 -6.60 10.16 7.69
C ASP A 32 -6.59 11.54 7.05
N LYS A 33 -6.09 11.66 5.83
CA LYS A 33 -6.08 12.90 5.06
C LYS A 33 -6.07 12.61 3.56
N ILE A 34 -6.53 13.56 2.78
CA ILE A 34 -6.43 13.53 1.32
C ILE A 34 -4.95 13.70 0.98
N THR A 35 -4.36 12.72 0.34
CA THR A 35 -2.92 12.72 0.08
C THR A 35 -2.55 11.73 -1.02
N LYS A 36 -1.34 11.84 -1.53
CA LYS A 36 -0.77 10.91 -2.50
C LYS A 36 0.49 10.32 -1.91
N THR A 37 0.66 9.01 -2.02
CA THR A 37 1.92 8.39 -1.65
C THR A 37 2.94 8.54 -2.77
N ASP A 38 4.21 8.34 -2.44
CA ASP A 38 5.22 8.08 -3.47
C ASP A 38 4.97 6.72 -4.11
N PHE A 39 5.54 6.48 -5.29
CA PHE A 39 5.62 5.13 -5.83
C PHE A 39 6.68 4.35 -5.07
N TRP A 40 6.39 3.09 -4.80
CA TRP A 40 7.37 2.19 -4.19
C TRP A 40 7.22 0.79 -4.77
N PHE A 41 8.29 0.01 -4.67
CA PHE A 41 8.25 -1.40 -5.05
C PHE A 41 9.17 -2.22 -4.14
N ASN A 42 8.95 -3.51 -4.15
CA ASN A 42 9.75 -4.47 -3.39
C ASN A 42 10.03 -5.66 -4.31
N SER A 43 11.25 -6.22 -4.23
CA SER A 43 11.67 -7.28 -5.11
C SER A 43 11.06 -8.65 -4.77
N LYS A 44 10.52 -8.82 -3.58
CA LYS A 44 10.10 -10.13 -3.07
C LYS A 44 8.66 -10.18 -2.60
N THR A 45 8.08 -9.06 -2.20
CA THR A 45 6.80 -9.04 -1.51
C THR A 45 5.64 -8.90 -2.49
N GLU A 46 4.69 -9.81 -2.40
CA GLU A 46 3.38 -9.67 -3.04
C GLU A 46 2.38 -9.24 -1.97
N LYS A 47 1.53 -8.30 -2.31
CA LYS A 47 0.53 -7.74 -1.39
C LYS A 47 -0.85 -7.80 -2.04
N CYS A 48 -1.87 -8.03 -1.24
CA CYS A 48 -3.25 -7.90 -1.66
C CYS A 48 -3.92 -6.85 -0.80
N TRP A 49 -4.53 -5.86 -1.42
CA TRP A 49 -5.26 -4.79 -0.76
C TRP A 49 -6.74 -4.97 -0.93
N PHE A 50 -7.47 -4.74 0.15
CA PHE A 50 -8.93 -4.71 0.19
C PHE A 50 -9.35 -3.38 0.80
N VAL A 51 -10.13 -2.60 0.06
CA VAL A 51 -10.60 -1.30 0.56
C VAL A 51 -11.75 -1.53 1.54
N ASN A 52 -11.53 -1.16 2.80
CA ASN A 52 -12.56 -1.27 3.84
C ASN A 52 -13.59 -0.15 3.72
N ASN A 53 -13.11 1.07 3.51
CA ASN A 53 -13.93 2.26 3.31
C ASN A 53 -13.07 3.35 2.68
N GLY A 54 -13.70 4.46 2.29
CA GLY A 54 -13.00 5.56 1.64
C GLY A 54 -12.95 5.42 0.12
N GLU A 55 -12.24 6.33 -0.52
CA GLU A 55 -12.06 6.32 -1.96
C GLU A 55 -10.60 6.56 -2.29
N PHE A 56 -10.06 5.72 -3.18
CA PHE A 56 -8.65 5.74 -3.53
C PHE A 56 -8.49 5.62 -5.03
N LEU A 57 -7.31 6.02 -5.52
CA LEU A 57 -6.86 5.70 -6.86
C LEU A 57 -5.59 4.89 -6.70
N PHE A 58 -5.62 3.65 -7.14
CA PHE A 58 -4.43 2.81 -7.19
C PHE A 58 -3.72 3.04 -8.51
N LYS A 59 -2.41 3.25 -8.46
CA LYS A 59 -1.58 3.47 -9.64
C LYS A 59 -0.46 2.43 -9.65
N TRP A 60 -0.12 1.96 -10.84
CA TRP A 60 1.03 1.06 -10.96
C TRP A 60 1.67 1.24 -12.33
N ILE A 61 2.94 0.86 -12.40
CA ILE A 61 3.72 0.96 -13.62
C ILE A 61 4.01 -0.46 -14.11
N ASP A 62 3.65 -0.74 -15.36
CA ASP A 62 4.03 -1.97 -16.04
C ASP A 62 5.51 -1.84 -16.41
N THR A 63 6.36 -2.65 -15.76
CA THR A 63 7.81 -2.55 -15.94
C THR A 63 8.28 -3.05 -17.30
N ASN A 64 7.46 -3.80 -18.03
CA ASN A 64 7.81 -4.26 -19.38
C ASN A 64 7.61 -3.15 -20.42
N THR A 65 6.62 -2.29 -20.22
CA THR A 65 6.28 -1.24 -21.19
C THR A 65 6.53 0.17 -20.68
N GLY A 66 6.70 0.34 -19.36
CA GLY A 66 6.79 1.66 -18.73
C GLY A 66 5.46 2.37 -18.63
N GLN A 67 4.36 1.73 -19.00
CA GLN A 67 3.04 2.37 -19.02
C GLN A 67 2.49 2.48 -17.60
N LEU A 68 1.90 3.65 -17.30
CA LEU A 68 1.20 3.91 -16.04
C LEU A 68 -0.25 3.49 -16.18
N PHE A 69 -0.73 2.72 -15.22
CA PHE A 69 -2.13 2.31 -15.11
C PHE A 69 -2.75 2.87 -13.83
N GLU A 70 -4.06 3.04 -13.85
CA GLU A 70 -4.81 3.55 -12.71
C GLU A 70 -6.09 2.74 -12.53
N LYS A 71 -6.53 2.59 -11.28
CA LYS A 71 -7.78 1.92 -10.94
C LYS A 71 -8.44 2.68 -9.80
N GLN A 72 -9.68 3.15 -10.06
CA GLN A 72 -10.50 3.74 -8.99
C GLN A 72 -10.92 2.64 -8.03
N ALA A 73 -10.85 2.93 -6.74
CA ALA A 73 -11.10 1.95 -5.69
C ALA A 73 -11.97 2.54 -4.60
N ALA A 74 -13.00 1.81 -4.23
CA ALA A 74 -13.91 2.15 -3.16
C ALA A 74 -14.16 0.91 -2.33
N GLU A 75 -15.05 0.98 -1.34
CA GLU A 75 -15.36 -0.14 -0.45
C GLU A 75 -15.54 -1.43 -1.25
N GLY A 76 -14.81 -2.48 -0.86
CA GLY A 76 -14.87 -3.78 -1.49
C GLY A 76 -13.95 -3.99 -2.69
N THR A 77 -13.28 -2.95 -3.18
CA THR A 77 -12.33 -3.10 -4.28
C THR A 77 -11.07 -3.80 -3.80
N THR A 78 -10.56 -4.71 -4.61
CA THR A 78 -9.32 -5.44 -4.32
C THR A 78 -8.25 -5.13 -5.37
N PHE A 79 -6.98 -5.25 -4.96
CA PHE A 79 -5.85 -5.01 -5.85
C PHE A 79 -4.68 -5.87 -5.39
N ILE A 80 -3.98 -6.47 -6.35
CA ILE A 80 -2.79 -7.27 -6.07
C ILE A 80 -1.56 -6.50 -6.56
N SER A 81 -0.65 -6.20 -5.62
CA SER A 81 0.63 -5.57 -5.90
C SER A 81 1.68 -6.67 -6.04
N LYS A 82 2.20 -6.86 -7.24
CA LYS A 82 3.19 -7.89 -7.52
C LYS A 82 4.59 -7.42 -7.16
N PRO A 83 5.53 -8.35 -6.89
CA PRO A 83 6.94 -7.98 -6.74
C PRO A 83 7.43 -7.22 -7.97
N LEU A 84 8.34 -6.26 -7.76
CA LEU A 84 8.97 -5.45 -8.81
C LEU A 84 8.00 -4.52 -9.56
N MET A 85 6.76 -4.41 -9.12
CA MET A 85 5.78 -3.52 -9.76
C MET A 85 5.63 -2.26 -8.91
N PRO A 86 6.11 -1.10 -9.40
CA PRO A 86 5.92 0.15 -8.65
C PRO A 86 4.45 0.48 -8.53
N CYS A 87 4.03 0.79 -7.32
CA CYS A 87 2.64 1.13 -7.00
C CYS A 87 2.58 2.38 -6.15
N ALA A 88 1.49 3.12 -6.28
CA ALA A 88 1.20 4.27 -5.44
C ALA A 88 -0.30 4.32 -5.13
N ILE A 89 -0.65 5.02 -4.08
CA ILE A 89 -2.03 5.19 -3.66
C ILE A 89 -2.32 6.68 -3.53
N ASP A 90 -3.37 7.15 -4.22
CA ASP A 90 -3.93 8.47 -3.99
C ASP A 90 -5.17 8.31 -3.13
N CYS A 91 -5.22 8.99 -1.99
CA CYS A 91 -6.40 9.02 -1.14
C CYS A 91 -7.30 10.17 -1.59
N ARG A 92 -8.48 9.83 -2.09
CA ARG A 92 -9.48 10.80 -2.55
C ARG A 92 -10.52 11.10 -1.48
N ASN A 93 -10.80 10.11 -0.63
CA ASN A 93 -11.65 10.24 0.55
C ASN A 93 -11.04 9.37 1.63
N VAL A 94 -10.94 9.90 2.86
CA VAL A 94 -10.28 9.20 3.96
C VAL A 94 -10.93 7.85 4.23
N GLY A 95 -10.12 6.89 4.62
CA GLY A 95 -10.58 5.54 4.87
C GLY A 95 -9.44 4.60 5.18
N SER A 96 -9.69 3.30 5.04
CA SER A 96 -8.68 2.31 5.35
C SER A 96 -8.67 1.17 4.35
N ILE A 97 -7.50 0.54 4.28
CA ILE A 97 -7.23 -0.57 3.37
C ILE A 97 -6.63 -1.70 4.21
N THR A 98 -7.20 -2.90 4.09
CA THR A 98 -6.60 -4.10 4.69
C THR A 98 -5.60 -4.67 3.70
N GLU A 99 -4.39 -4.92 4.18
CA GLU A 99 -3.35 -5.55 3.39
C GLU A 99 -3.03 -6.92 3.97
N VAL A 100 -2.93 -7.92 3.10
CA VAL A 100 -2.28 -9.19 3.42
C VAL A 100 -1.08 -9.34 2.48
N ASN A 101 -0.02 -9.99 2.95
CA ASN A 101 1.20 -10.12 2.18
C ASN A 101 1.88 -11.45 2.47
N ASN A 102 2.89 -11.78 1.67
CA ASN A 102 3.65 -13.03 1.79
C ASN A 102 4.90 -12.88 2.64
N GLY A 103 4.86 -12.05 3.68
CA GLY A 103 6.00 -11.79 4.55
C GLY A 103 6.68 -10.48 4.17
N SER A 104 6.02 -9.37 4.46
CA SER A 104 6.53 -8.05 4.13
C SER A 104 7.77 -7.71 4.95
N ASN A 105 8.80 -7.23 4.26
CA ASN A 105 9.95 -6.61 4.89
C ASN A 105 10.11 -5.23 4.27
N ASP A 106 9.65 -4.22 5.00
CA ASP A 106 9.66 -2.84 4.52
C ASP A 106 11.08 -2.30 4.29
N ASP A 107 12.09 -2.93 4.88
CA ASP A 107 13.48 -2.54 4.68
C ASP A 107 13.93 -2.76 3.23
N HIS A 108 13.21 -3.56 2.47
CA HIS A 108 13.50 -3.83 1.06
C HIS A 108 12.67 -2.97 0.11
N ASN A 109 11.84 -2.06 0.62
CA ASN A 109 11.07 -1.17 -0.22
C ASN A 109 11.97 -0.10 -0.85
N ILE A 110 11.78 0.12 -2.14
CA ILE A 110 12.47 1.15 -2.91
C ILE A 110 11.44 2.22 -3.28
N VAL A 111 11.74 3.46 -2.92
CA VAL A 111 10.82 4.59 -3.12
C VAL A 111 11.24 5.38 -4.35
N ILE A 112 10.26 5.64 -5.22
CA ILE A 112 10.42 6.52 -6.38
C ILE A 112 9.68 7.80 -6.07
N LYS A 113 10.33 8.94 -6.15
CA LYS A 113 9.73 10.22 -5.78
C LYS A 113 8.51 10.52 -6.63
N LYS A 114 7.42 10.93 -5.98
CA LYS A 114 6.15 11.22 -6.65
C LYS A 114 6.23 12.40 -7.60
N ASP A 115 7.19 13.30 -7.42
CA ASP A 115 7.37 14.48 -8.27
C ASP A 115 7.70 14.10 -9.70
N ASN A 116 8.11 12.86 -9.93
CA ASN A 116 8.45 12.37 -11.26
C ASN A 116 7.23 11.88 -12.04
N TYR A 117 6.04 11.93 -11.43
CA TYR A 117 4.83 11.33 -12.03
C TYR A 117 3.60 12.21 -11.88
#